data_f1e46e5c596d9278bec63773e00a6ab9
#
_entry.id   f1e46e5c596d9278bec63773e00a6ab9
#
_cell.length_a   1.000
_cell.length_b   1.000
_cell.length_c   1.000
_cell.angle_alpha   90.00
_cell.angle_beta   90.00
_cell.angle_gamma   90.00
#
_symmetry.space_group_name_H-M   'P 1'
#
loop_
_entity.id
_entity.type
_entity.pdbx_description
1 polymer ?
#
loop_
_entity_poly.entity_id
_entity_poly.type
_entity_poly.pdbx_seq_one_letter_code
_entity_poly.pdbx_strand_id
1 'polypeptide(L)'
;MNNIHFKIIKIHLLPAILLMNVGAVIAQATTKQSIEESEPGWYKVYHYTGAKQSKKMDDRVFSIAQLSLCDSFANWIQASYIPKAGIGDVRARVFPKANPYSPYNLSWPQGYGVTAYIWNVTYNSQGKLERIQETESPWAVEANSVPGWPIPELSTATRYYFTMPSFEGREDFKPSQDLSNLAVLKPYIYFWIKNVESGGGTENVLLCKDNRSPFIKITKGEYLQLLETAIPNAYQKEKKSIYEKNSGNQKSIDYFMKYLDDKNARRLECLKNNKEKYKNRLSETALVFEAQPGIMLENYPDVFDGGGGGIVRYPVYTIDPAMFELCKKDKPQWIIVGWTWSPSSPKEKYMHEAIVNNFNFDYVYNFFFDPEKVKGMPYKPRRSPLEKEAVVASEKSEAGRKASMDKNVYFFEDFSTTPSGKKPIGWYAQASGTGVDCVVTTVDGSSEKWAMLRGNKLIPNNLKKPLPQNFSLSYDVIVPENFTWGAKGLEFILAKEKTEGVHEAFIRIRFRPGFDGRDGQGEMETHFPNGYANGTKYYEVKGFSNNKKINRIRVTIKKKGEAIQLFTDGNMAIDYPKGMPADMLFNAISFSMSNSDGETEKYYLSNIKITND
;
A
#
# COMPACT_ATOMS: atom_id res chain seq x y z
N MET A 1 17.62 12.04 67.35
CA MET A 1 16.20 11.74 67.63
C MET A 1 15.41 12.37 66.49
N ASN A 2 14.85 11.74 65.55
CA ASN A 2 13.93 10.65 65.34
C ASN A 2 14.04 10.10 63.93
N ASN A 3 14.34 8.81 63.83
CA ASN A 3 14.04 7.99 62.67
C ASN A 3 12.53 7.80 62.54
N ILE A 4 11.97 7.85 61.34
CA ILE A 4 10.73 7.11 61.00
C ILE A 4 10.69 6.83 59.48
N HIS A 5 10.86 5.57 59.18
CA HIS A 5 10.20 4.73 58.14
C HIS A 5 9.79 5.33 56.80
N PHE A 6 10.59 5.05 55.78
CA PHE A 6 10.15 4.80 54.43
C PHE A 6 10.59 3.40 54.02
N LYS A 7 9.72 2.43 54.27
CA LYS A 7 9.80 1.12 53.62
C LYS A 7 8.40 0.68 53.23
N ILE A 8 8.35 0.10 52.02
CA ILE A 8 7.21 -0.66 51.48
C ILE A 8 6.12 0.19 50.75
N ILE A 9 6.38 0.67 49.54
CA ILE A 9 5.43 0.72 48.42
C ILE A 9 6.26 0.76 47.11
N LYS A 10 6.86 -0.33 46.70
CA LYS A 10 7.57 -0.41 45.41
C LYS A 10 7.52 -1.77 44.70
N ILE A 11 6.62 -2.66 45.02
CA ILE A 11 6.66 -4.01 44.40
C ILE A 11 5.39 -4.43 43.66
N HIS A 12 4.30 -3.65 43.66
CA HIS A 12 3.06 -4.09 43.01
C HIS A 12 2.60 -3.30 41.75
N LEU A 13 3.40 -2.33 41.28
CA LEU A 13 3.03 -1.55 40.08
C LEU A 13 3.66 -2.05 38.75
N LEU A 14 4.77 -2.79 38.82
CA LEU A 14 5.44 -3.26 37.59
C LEU A 14 4.68 -4.35 36.80
N PRO A 15 4.03 -5.35 37.43
CA PRO A 15 3.31 -6.36 36.65
C PRO A 15 2.01 -5.84 36.03
N ALA A 16 1.36 -4.85 36.63
CA ALA A 16 0.12 -4.28 36.07
C ALA A 16 0.36 -3.42 34.82
N ILE A 17 1.48 -2.69 34.78
CA ILE A 17 1.85 -1.87 33.60
C ILE A 17 2.32 -2.76 32.43
N LEU A 18 3.01 -3.86 32.71
CA LEU A 18 3.41 -4.83 31.68
C LEU A 18 2.21 -5.56 31.07
N LEU A 19 1.22 -5.94 31.90
CA LEU A 19 -0.01 -6.58 31.44
C LEU A 19 -0.92 -5.62 30.64
N MET A 20 -0.98 -4.33 30.98
CA MET A 20 -1.74 -3.35 30.21
C MET A 20 -1.11 -3.07 28.84
N ASN A 21 0.21 -3.06 28.74
CA ASN A 21 0.88 -2.83 27.45
C ASN A 21 0.77 -4.05 26.51
N VAL A 22 0.82 -5.27 27.03
CA VAL A 22 0.64 -6.48 26.22
C VAL A 22 -0.81 -6.60 25.73
N GLY A 23 -1.81 -6.31 26.58
CA GLY A 23 -3.21 -6.30 26.18
C GLY A 23 -3.53 -5.24 25.12
N ALA A 24 -2.95 -4.06 25.20
CA ALA A 24 -3.12 -2.99 24.21
C ALA A 24 -2.50 -3.33 22.85
N VAL A 25 -1.33 -3.97 22.82
CA VAL A 25 -0.66 -4.39 21.57
C VAL A 25 -1.43 -5.51 20.88
N ILE A 26 -2.01 -6.44 21.63
CA ILE A 26 -2.78 -7.56 21.07
C ILE A 26 -4.16 -7.11 20.57
N ALA A 27 -4.86 -6.25 21.32
CA ALA A 27 -6.12 -5.65 20.88
C ALA A 27 -5.91 -4.78 19.61
N GLN A 28 -4.76 -4.10 19.52
CA GLN A 28 -4.39 -3.30 18.36
C GLN A 28 -4.09 -4.17 17.13
N ALA A 29 -3.50 -5.36 17.28
CA ALA A 29 -3.24 -6.29 16.19
C ALA A 29 -4.55 -6.91 15.64
N THR A 30 -5.48 -7.30 16.49
CA THR A 30 -6.76 -7.93 16.11
C THR A 30 -7.67 -6.94 15.37
N THR A 31 -7.77 -5.71 15.86
CA THR A 31 -8.52 -4.63 15.18
C THR A 31 -7.91 -4.26 13.84
N LYS A 32 -6.59 -4.27 13.71
CA LYS A 32 -5.90 -3.97 12.46
C LYS A 32 -6.22 -5.00 11.37
N GLN A 33 -6.22 -6.28 11.69
CA GLN A 33 -6.50 -7.36 10.74
C GLN A 33 -7.94 -7.33 10.22
N SER A 34 -8.93 -7.13 11.11
CA SER A 34 -10.33 -7.02 10.69
C SER A 34 -10.61 -5.77 9.86
N ILE A 35 -9.83 -4.70 10.08
CA ILE A 35 -9.88 -3.48 9.27
C ILE A 35 -9.30 -3.72 7.88
N GLU A 36 -8.16 -4.40 7.75
CA GLU A 36 -7.51 -4.67 6.45
C GLU A 36 -8.38 -5.51 5.51
N GLU A 37 -9.28 -6.33 6.05
CA GLU A 37 -10.22 -7.15 5.28
C GLU A 37 -11.61 -6.51 5.12
N SER A 38 -11.88 -5.41 5.81
CA SER A 38 -13.18 -4.74 5.76
C SER A 38 -13.46 -4.11 4.40
N GLU A 39 -14.72 -4.14 3.97
CA GLU A 39 -15.20 -3.44 2.77
C GLU A 39 -16.22 -2.35 3.17
N PRO A 40 -15.78 -1.23 3.78
CA PRO A 40 -16.68 -0.16 4.22
C PRO A 40 -17.39 0.54 3.07
N GLY A 41 -16.80 0.48 1.86
CA GLY A 41 -17.37 1.10 0.68
C GLY A 41 -17.30 2.63 0.68
N TRP A 42 -18.24 3.25 -0.02
CA TRP A 42 -18.34 4.70 -0.17
C TRP A 42 -19.20 5.32 0.95
N TYR A 43 -18.59 6.21 1.76
CA TYR A 43 -19.30 6.93 2.83
C TYR A 43 -20.13 8.07 2.28
N LYS A 44 -19.55 8.86 1.36
CA LYS A 44 -20.20 10.03 0.79
C LYS A 44 -19.69 10.32 -0.62
N VAL A 45 -20.59 10.73 -1.47
CA VAL A 45 -20.26 11.20 -2.82
C VAL A 45 -20.86 12.59 -3.00
N TYR A 46 -20.00 13.56 -3.29
CA TYR A 46 -20.40 14.94 -3.56
C TYR A 46 -20.45 15.14 -5.06
N HIS A 47 -21.65 15.36 -5.58
CA HIS A 47 -21.89 15.63 -6.98
C HIS A 47 -22.24 17.09 -7.20
N TYR A 48 -22.02 17.55 -8.43
CA TYR A 48 -22.69 18.73 -8.95
C TYR A 48 -24.03 18.36 -9.61
N THR A 49 -24.58 17.19 -9.30
CA THR A 49 -25.80 16.64 -9.89
C THR A 49 -26.95 17.62 -9.80
N GLY A 50 -27.55 17.89 -10.97
CA GLY A 50 -28.62 18.87 -11.08
C GLY A 50 -28.16 20.31 -11.05
N ALA A 51 -26.86 20.58 -11.29
CA ALA A 51 -26.39 21.94 -11.56
C ALA A 51 -27.18 22.50 -12.76
N LYS A 52 -28.24 23.23 -12.45
CA LYS A 52 -29.07 23.94 -13.45
C LYS A 52 -28.42 25.27 -13.88
N GLN A 53 -27.27 25.60 -13.28
CA GLN A 53 -26.57 26.84 -13.48
C GLN A 53 -25.07 26.62 -13.54
N SER A 54 -24.38 27.43 -14.31
CA SER A 54 -22.92 27.51 -14.30
C SER A 54 -22.40 27.95 -12.94
N LYS A 55 -21.22 27.46 -12.54
CA LYS A 55 -20.54 27.84 -11.31
C LYS A 55 -19.51 28.93 -11.59
N LYS A 56 -19.64 30.07 -10.93
CA LYS A 56 -18.62 31.10 -10.94
C LYS A 56 -17.65 30.88 -9.77
N MET A 57 -16.35 30.92 -10.05
CA MET A 57 -15.28 30.91 -9.05
C MET A 57 -14.22 31.92 -9.49
N ASP A 58 -14.03 32.96 -8.70
CA ASP A 58 -13.26 34.16 -9.06
C ASP A 58 -13.80 34.77 -10.36
N ASP A 59 -12.97 34.95 -11.37
CA ASP A 59 -13.32 35.44 -12.72
C ASP A 59 -13.64 34.31 -13.72
N ARG A 60 -13.67 33.04 -13.27
CA ARG A 60 -13.92 31.87 -14.09
C ARG A 60 -15.38 31.44 -14.02
N VAL A 61 -15.90 31.03 -15.17
CA VAL A 61 -17.23 30.45 -15.28
C VAL A 61 -17.09 29.00 -15.75
N PHE A 62 -17.50 28.07 -14.92
CA PHE A 62 -17.56 26.65 -15.26
C PHE A 62 -18.97 26.34 -15.79
N SER A 63 -19.05 25.86 -17.01
CA SER A 63 -20.32 25.54 -17.66
C SER A 63 -21.01 24.34 -17.03
N ILE A 64 -22.29 24.18 -17.30
CA ILE A 64 -23.07 23.00 -16.90
C ILE A 64 -22.42 21.73 -17.49
N ALA A 65 -21.93 21.78 -18.73
CA ALA A 65 -21.25 20.66 -19.36
C ALA A 65 -20.00 20.24 -18.59
N GLN A 66 -19.13 21.18 -18.20
CA GLN A 66 -17.94 20.92 -17.39
C GLN A 66 -18.30 20.33 -16.02
N LEU A 67 -19.31 20.84 -15.35
CA LEU A 67 -19.77 20.33 -14.05
C LEU A 67 -20.37 18.92 -14.16
N SER A 68 -21.11 18.63 -15.22
CA SER A 68 -21.65 17.29 -15.48
C SER A 68 -20.56 16.24 -15.74
N LEU A 69 -19.41 16.66 -16.28
CA LEU A 69 -18.25 15.76 -16.42
C LEU A 69 -17.67 15.35 -15.07
N CYS A 70 -17.74 16.20 -14.04
CA CYS A 70 -17.34 15.81 -12.68
C CYS A 70 -18.20 14.64 -12.16
N ASP A 71 -19.52 14.66 -12.45
CA ASP A 71 -20.40 13.55 -12.08
C ASP A 71 -20.05 12.27 -12.86
N SER A 72 -19.69 12.40 -14.14
CA SER A 72 -19.21 11.26 -14.93
C SER A 72 -17.93 10.66 -14.34
N PHE A 73 -16.96 11.50 -13.97
CA PHE A 73 -15.72 11.06 -13.34
C PHE A 73 -15.97 10.34 -12.00
N ALA A 74 -16.86 10.88 -11.16
CA ALA A 74 -17.25 10.25 -9.91
C ALA A 74 -17.87 8.87 -10.14
N ASN A 75 -18.78 8.77 -11.12
CA ASN A 75 -19.43 7.51 -11.49
C ASN A 75 -18.41 6.47 -12.02
N TRP A 76 -17.43 6.88 -12.83
CA TRP A 76 -16.39 5.99 -13.34
C TRP A 76 -15.49 5.44 -12.22
N ILE A 77 -15.11 6.29 -11.27
CA ILE A 77 -14.35 5.86 -10.08
C ILE A 77 -15.16 4.83 -9.29
N GLN A 78 -16.43 5.15 -8.98
CA GLN A 78 -17.30 4.27 -8.18
C GLN A 78 -17.59 2.93 -8.89
N ALA A 79 -17.78 2.96 -10.21
CA ALA A 79 -17.98 1.74 -10.99
C ALA A 79 -16.72 0.86 -11.03
N SER A 80 -15.53 1.43 -10.84
CA SER A 80 -14.26 0.73 -10.94
C SER A 80 -13.71 0.25 -9.59
N TYR A 81 -14.22 0.75 -8.46
CA TYR A 81 -13.68 0.42 -7.15
C TYR A 81 -14.73 0.44 -6.04
N ILE A 82 -14.69 -0.56 -5.18
CA ILE A 82 -15.37 -0.57 -3.89
C ILE A 82 -14.28 -0.45 -2.82
N PRO A 83 -14.24 0.65 -2.03
CA PRO A 83 -13.22 0.84 -1.00
C PRO A 83 -13.11 -0.33 -0.04
N LYS A 84 -11.89 -0.87 0.10
CA LYS A 84 -11.52 -1.95 0.98
C LYS A 84 -10.38 -1.52 1.90
N ALA A 85 -10.35 -2.01 3.14
CA ALA A 85 -9.42 -1.59 4.19
C ALA A 85 -9.42 -0.08 4.50
N GLY A 86 -10.42 0.61 4.01
CA GLY A 86 -10.61 2.06 4.17
C GLY A 86 -11.95 2.49 3.66
N ILE A 87 -12.40 3.68 4.05
CA ILE A 87 -13.69 4.24 3.65
C ILE A 87 -13.48 5.37 2.64
N GLY A 88 -14.28 5.38 1.56
CA GLY A 88 -14.14 6.36 0.48
C GLY A 88 -15.11 7.54 0.59
N ASP A 89 -14.66 8.75 0.24
CA ASP A 89 -15.53 9.83 -0.19
C ASP A 89 -15.06 10.39 -1.55
N VAL A 90 -15.98 10.83 -2.39
CA VAL A 90 -15.68 11.46 -3.68
C VAL A 90 -16.11 12.91 -3.63
N ARG A 91 -15.19 13.80 -4.00
CA ARG A 91 -15.43 15.25 -4.00
C ARG A 91 -15.18 15.84 -5.37
N ALA A 92 -16.24 16.37 -5.97
CA ALA A 92 -16.13 17.17 -7.16
C ALA A 92 -15.57 18.55 -6.83
N ARG A 93 -14.66 19.04 -7.68
CA ARG A 93 -14.02 20.35 -7.51
C ARG A 93 -13.79 21.06 -8.84
N VAL A 94 -13.75 22.35 -8.76
CA VAL A 94 -13.27 23.24 -9.83
C VAL A 94 -12.08 24.02 -9.31
N PHE A 95 -11.11 24.29 -10.16
CA PHE A 95 -9.88 24.96 -9.73
C PHE A 95 -10.02 26.46 -9.83
N PRO A 96 -9.69 27.22 -8.76
CA PRO A 96 -9.66 28.68 -8.80
C PRO A 96 -8.58 29.17 -9.79
N LYS A 97 -8.60 30.45 -10.11
CA LYS A 97 -7.59 31.07 -10.96
C LYS A 97 -6.20 31.05 -10.33
N ALA A 98 -6.15 31.19 -9.01
CA ALA A 98 -4.93 31.18 -8.24
C ALA A 98 -5.08 30.31 -6.99
N ASN A 99 -3.96 29.77 -6.50
CA ASN A 99 -3.95 29.07 -5.23
C ASN A 99 -4.16 30.09 -4.08
N PRO A 100 -5.24 30.00 -3.29
CA PRO A 100 -5.51 30.94 -2.19
C PRO A 100 -4.43 30.90 -1.10
N TYR A 101 -3.66 29.81 -1.01
CA TYR A 101 -2.56 29.63 -0.06
C TYR A 101 -1.20 30.10 -0.59
N SER A 102 -1.11 30.50 -1.86
CA SER A 102 0.09 31.04 -2.46
C SER A 102 0.08 32.57 -2.44
N PRO A 103 1.15 33.23 -2.01
CA PRO A 103 1.27 34.67 -2.13
C PRO A 103 1.40 35.13 -3.60
N TYR A 104 1.55 34.20 -4.53
CA TYR A 104 1.74 34.46 -5.95
C TYR A 104 0.45 34.23 -6.73
N ASN A 105 0.14 35.14 -7.67
CA ASN A 105 -0.96 34.96 -8.60
C ASN A 105 -0.62 33.88 -9.63
N LEU A 106 -1.05 32.65 -9.34
CA LEU A 106 -0.88 31.52 -10.26
C LEU A 106 -2.05 31.50 -11.22
N SER A 107 -1.79 31.59 -12.51
CA SER A 107 -2.80 31.33 -13.52
C SER A 107 -2.86 29.83 -13.80
N TRP A 108 -3.55 29.08 -12.96
CA TRP A 108 -3.86 27.70 -13.30
C TRP A 108 -4.74 27.62 -14.55
N PRO A 109 -4.60 26.57 -15.37
CA PRO A 109 -5.57 26.31 -16.42
C PRO A 109 -6.97 26.16 -15.83
N GLN A 110 -8.01 26.34 -16.62
CA GLN A 110 -9.39 26.13 -16.17
C GLN A 110 -9.65 24.64 -15.99
N GLY A 111 -9.24 24.11 -14.85
CA GLY A 111 -9.36 22.70 -14.51
C GLY A 111 -10.57 22.40 -13.64
N TYR A 112 -11.08 21.20 -13.76
CA TYR A 112 -12.19 20.67 -12.96
C TYR A 112 -12.10 19.16 -12.91
N GLY A 113 -12.74 18.54 -11.94
CA GLY A 113 -12.72 17.09 -11.81
C GLY A 113 -13.21 16.59 -10.48
N VAL A 114 -12.73 15.41 -10.11
CA VAL A 114 -13.04 14.77 -8.84
C VAL A 114 -11.81 14.19 -8.21
N THR A 115 -11.81 14.17 -6.88
CA THR A 115 -10.86 13.39 -6.10
C THR A 115 -11.64 12.45 -5.19
N ALA A 116 -11.35 11.18 -5.30
CA ALA A 116 -11.75 10.18 -4.32
C ALA A 116 -10.66 10.11 -3.24
N TYR A 117 -11.07 10.25 -1.98
CA TYR A 117 -10.20 10.11 -0.82
C TYR A 117 -10.53 8.80 -0.13
N ILE A 118 -9.55 7.93 0.01
CA ILE A 118 -9.69 6.69 0.77
C ILE A 118 -9.04 6.90 2.13
N TRP A 119 -9.86 6.96 3.18
CA TRP A 119 -9.48 7.24 4.55
C TRP A 119 -9.18 5.96 5.31
N ASN A 120 -8.19 5.99 6.21
CA ASN A 120 -8.08 4.94 7.21
C ASN A 120 -9.33 4.91 8.08
N VAL A 121 -9.64 3.73 8.59
CA VAL A 121 -10.77 3.49 9.48
C VAL A 121 -10.29 2.88 10.79
N THR A 122 -11.08 3.07 11.84
CA THR A 122 -10.93 2.45 13.15
C THR A 122 -12.29 2.03 13.65
N TYR A 123 -12.34 1.13 14.64
CA TYR A 123 -13.56 0.83 15.35
C TYR A 123 -13.76 1.83 16.49
N ASN A 124 -14.94 2.44 16.56
CA ASN A 124 -15.33 3.26 17.71
C ASN A 124 -15.73 2.38 18.92
N SER A 125 -16.06 3.02 20.04
CA SER A 125 -16.47 2.34 21.28
C SER A 125 -17.72 1.47 21.14
N GLN A 126 -18.49 1.63 20.05
CA GLN A 126 -19.68 0.85 19.73
C GLN A 126 -19.39 -0.29 18.73
N GLY A 127 -18.13 -0.52 18.36
CA GLY A 127 -17.74 -1.52 17.37
C GLY A 127 -18.09 -1.16 15.93
N LYS A 128 -18.39 0.10 15.63
CA LYS A 128 -18.69 0.59 14.28
C LYS A 128 -17.43 1.20 13.65
N LEU A 129 -17.20 0.90 12.38
CA LEU A 129 -16.11 1.54 11.62
C LEU A 129 -16.36 3.04 11.45
N GLU A 130 -15.36 3.83 11.77
CA GLU A 130 -15.35 5.27 11.56
C GLU A 130 -14.04 5.74 10.93
N ARG A 131 -14.11 6.89 10.27
CA ARG A 131 -13.00 7.50 9.53
C ARG A 131 -12.00 8.14 10.49
N ILE A 132 -10.70 7.88 10.28
CA ILE A 132 -9.61 8.62 10.91
C ILE A 132 -9.35 9.88 10.08
N GLN A 133 -9.36 11.05 10.70
CA GLN A 133 -9.05 12.31 10.02
C GLN A 133 -7.58 12.37 9.58
N GLU A 134 -7.32 13.14 8.51
CA GLU A 134 -5.95 13.43 8.02
C GLU A 134 -5.13 12.18 7.61
N THR A 135 -5.81 11.12 7.16
CA THR A 135 -5.14 9.87 6.72
C THR A 135 -5.60 9.43 5.33
N GLU A 136 -6.00 10.37 4.50
CA GLU A 136 -6.53 10.10 3.17
C GLU A 136 -5.44 9.76 2.15
N SER A 137 -5.81 8.89 1.22
CA SER A 137 -5.03 8.60 0.02
C SER A 137 -5.86 9.00 -1.20
N PRO A 138 -5.37 9.91 -2.05
CA PRO A 138 -6.15 10.45 -3.15
C PRO A 138 -6.09 9.58 -4.41
N TRP A 139 -7.21 9.49 -5.09
CA TRP A 139 -7.34 9.09 -6.49
C TRP A 139 -8.14 10.16 -7.23
N ALA A 140 -7.51 10.85 -8.16
CA ALA A 140 -8.10 11.96 -8.90
C ALA A 140 -8.36 11.60 -10.37
N VAL A 141 -9.46 12.12 -10.93
CA VAL A 141 -9.73 12.17 -12.37
C VAL A 141 -10.08 13.61 -12.70
N GLU A 142 -9.19 14.29 -13.39
CA GLU A 142 -9.24 15.74 -13.55
C GLU A 142 -9.01 16.17 -14.99
N ALA A 143 -9.89 17.05 -15.45
CA ALA A 143 -9.76 17.73 -16.74
C ALA A 143 -8.88 18.96 -16.60
N ASN A 144 -7.95 19.15 -17.51
CA ASN A 144 -7.07 20.31 -17.61
C ASN A 144 -6.27 20.61 -16.33
N SER A 145 -5.99 19.61 -15.50
CA SER A 145 -5.18 19.77 -14.29
C SER A 145 -3.70 19.67 -14.59
N VAL A 146 -2.87 20.09 -13.63
CA VAL A 146 -1.42 20.04 -13.74
C VAL A 146 -0.87 19.06 -12.71
N PRO A 147 -0.12 18.04 -13.14
CA PRO A 147 0.27 16.94 -12.27
C PRO A 147 1.59 17.17 -11.50
N GLY A 148 2.20 18.31 -11.65
CA GLY A 148 3.53 18.59 -11.11
C GLY A 148 3.52 19.62 -9.98
N TRP A 149 4.72 20.01 -9.55
CA TRP A 149 4.91 21.04 -8.55
C TRP A 149 4.97 22.42 -9.21
N PRO A 150 4.10 23.35 -8.81
CA PRO A 150 4.10 24.71 -9.35
C PRO A 150 5.40 25.44 -9.02
N ILE A 151 5.83 26.31 -9.93
CA ILE A 151 6.86 27.31 -9.67
C ILE A 151 6.15 28.68 -9.65
N PRO A 152 5.64 29.07 -8.48
CA PRO A 152 4.77 30.27 -8.37
C PRO A 152 5.48 31.54 -8.77
N GLU A 153 6.77 31.66 -8.49
CA GLU A 153 7.58 32.83 -8.72
C GLU A 153 7.78 33.12 -10.21
N LEU A 154 7.80 32.05 -11.03
CA LEU A 154 7.96 32.16 -12.47
C LEU A 154 6.63 32.35 -13.21
N SER A 155 5.52 31.96 -12.57
CA SER A 155 4.21 31.98 -13.21
C SER A 155 3.66 33.39 -13.32
N THR A 156 3.01 33.66 -14.45
CA THR A 156 2.37 34.97 -14.76
C THR A 156 0.87 34.81 -14.93
N ALA A 157 0.18 35.92 -15.20
CA ALA A 157 -1.27 35.88 -15.48
C ALA A 157 -1.65 35.02 -16.69
N THR A 158 -0.72 34.76 -17.59
CA THR A 158 -0.94 34.07 -18.87
C THR A 158 -0.10 32.80 -19.06
N ARG A 159 0.86 32.55 -18.16
CA ARG A 159 1.75 31.38 -18.26
C ARG A 159 1.94 30.73 -16.90
N TYR A 160 1.81 29.42 -16.87
CA TYR A 160 2.00 28.58 -15.71
C TYR A 160 3.24 27.70 -15.88
N TYR A 161 4.13 27.74 -14.89
CA TYR A 161 5.36 26.96 -14.87
C TYR A 161 5.34 25.96 -13.72
N PHE A 162 5.82 24.75 -13.98
CA PHE A 162 5.85 23.67 -13.00
C PHE A 162 6.94 22.66 -13.33
N THR A 163 7.33 21.87 -12.36
CA THR A 163 8.22 20.73 -12.56
C THR A 163 7.43 19.43 -12.46
N MET A 164 7.78 18.44 -13.23
CA MET A 164 7.29 17.07 -13.10
C MET A 164 8.34 16.10 -13.66
N PRO A 165 8.30 14.81 -13.28
CA PRO A 165 9.16 13.80 -13.88
C PRO A 165 9.06 13.80 -15.40
N SER A 166 10.19 13.54 -16.07
CA SER A 166 10.17 13.34 -17.51
C SER A 166 9.53 12.01 -17.84
N PHE A 167 8.56 12.00 -18.74
CA PHE A 167 8.00 10.77 -19.30
C PHE A 167 8.77 10.26 -20.54
N GLU A 168 9.89 10.89 -20.87
CA GLU A 168 10.75 10.54 -22.00
C GLU A 168 11.98 9.76 -21.53
N GLY A 169 11.78 8.58 -20.99
CA GLY A 169 12.84 7.57 -20.95
C GLY A 169 14.05 7.79 -20.05
N ARG A 170 13.99 8.62 -18.99
CA ARG A 170 15.06 8.63 -18.00
C ARG A 170 15.04 7.37 -17.15
N GLU A 171 16.21 6.74 -16.96
CA GLU A 171 16.34 5.52 -16.16
C GLU A 171 15.92 5.70 -14.70
N ASP A 172 16.09 6.89 -14.14
CA ASP A 172 15.75 7.24 -12.76
C ASP A 172 14.23 7.24 -12.48
N PHE A 173 13.40 7.20 -13.52
CA PHE A 173 11.94 7.26 -13.46
C PHE A 173 11.28 6.08 -14.14
N LYS A 174 11.93 4.94 -14.15
CA LYS A 174 11.25 3.72 -14.59
C LYS A 174 10.07 3.48 -13.64
N PRO A 175 8.86 3.24 -14.18
CA PRO A 175 7.75 2.76 -13.38
C PRO A 175 8.19 1.53 -12.59
N SER A 176 7.53 1.24 -11.46
CA SER A 176 7.76 -0.02 -10.77
C SER A 176 7.64 -1.17 -11.78
N GLN A 177 8.42 -2.22 -11.62
CA GLN A 177 8.39 -3.35 -12.57
C GLN A 177 6.97 -3.88 -12.81
N ASP A 178 6.11 -3.77 -11.82
CA ASP A 178 4.71 -4.18 -11.89
C ASP A 178 3.89 -3.34 -12.88
N LEU A 179 4.20 -2.04 -13.03
CA LEU A 179 3.49 -1.13 -13.92
C LEU A 179 4.07 -1.11 -15.33
N SER A 180 5.39 -1.32 -15.49
CA SER A 180 6.02 -1.40 -16.82
C SER A 180 5.47 -2.54 -17.68
N ASN A 181 4.91 -3.56 -17.04
CA ASN A 181 4.29 -4.72 -17.69
C ASN A 181 2.78 -4.57 -17.93
N LEU A 182 2.16 -3.50 -17.45
CA LEU A 182 0.73 -3.31 -17.63
C LEU A 182 0.41 -2.81 -19.04
N ALA A 183 0.01 -3.74 -19.87
CA ALA A 183 -0.39 -3.48 -21.27
C ALA A 183 -1.42 -2.36 -21.39
N VAL A 184 -2.26 -2.18 -20.36
CA VAL A 184 -3.31 -1.16 -20.30
C VAL A 184 -2.80 0.26 -20.28
N LEU A 185 -1.62 0.51 -19.68
CA LEU A 185 -1.05 1.85 -19.58
C LEU A 185 -0.07 2.16 -20.73
N LYS A 186 0.42 1.13 -21.46
CA LYS A 186 1.35 1.30 -22.58
C LYS A 186 0.90 2.26 -23.67
N PRO A 187 -0.41 2.38 -24.01
CA PRO A 187 -0.86 3.32 -25.04
C PRO A 187 -0.82 4.78 -24.62
N TYR A 188 -0.64 5.09 -23.32
CA TYR A 188 -0.78 6.44 -22.77
C TYR A 188 0.53 6.99 -22.24
N ILE A 189 0.59 8.31 -22.07
CA ILE A 189 1.68 8.96 -21.35
C ILE A 189 1.52 8.64 -19.88
N TYR A 190 2.51 7.97 -19.32
CA TYR A 190 2.53 7.56 -17.92
C TYR A 190 3.81 8.09 -17.27
N PHE A 191 3.70 8.59 -16.05
CA PHE A 191 4.84 8.98 -15.25
C PHE A 191 4.58 8.76 -13.76
N TRP A 192 5.65 8.57 -13.02
CA TRP A 192 5.62 8.19 -11.63
C TRP A 192 6.59 9.04 -10.80
N ILE A 193 6.10 9.53 -9.67
CA ILE A 193 6.86 10.27 -8.68
C ILE A 193 7.09 9.31 -7.51
N LYS A 194 8.27 8.70 -7.45
CA LYS A 194 8.62 7.72 -6.42
C LYS A 194 8.75 8.38 -5.06
N ASN A 195 8.12 7.79 -4.04
CA ASN A 195 8.44 8.04 -2.64
C ASN A 195 9.43 6.98 -2.17
N VAL A 196 10.68 7.39 -1.97
CA VAL A 196 11.79 6.48 -1.62
C VAL A 196 11.59 5.84 -0.25
N GLU A 197 10.98 6.55 0.71
CA GLU A 197 10.79 6.09 2.08
C GLU A 197 9.69 5.03 2.20
N SER A 198 8.59 5.19 1.46
CA SER A 198 7.43 4.28 1.55
C SER A 198 7.47 3.15 0.53
N GLY A 199 8.41 3.17 -0.43
CA GLY A 199 8.43 2.24 -1.56
C GLY A 199 7.28 2.41 -2.56
N GLY A 200 6.40 3.39 -2.33
CA GLY A 200 5.30 3.77 -3.19
C GLY A 200 5.55 5.07 -3.94
N GLY A 201 4.49 5.80 -4.24
CA GLY A 201 4.60 7.10 -4.91
C GLY A 201 3.29 7.62 -5.46
N THR A 202 3.37 8.70 -6.23
CA THR A 202 2.25 9.27 -6.96
C THR A 202 2.36 8.91 -8.43
N GLU A 203 1.37 8.20 -8.93
CA GLU A 203 1.27 7.74 -10.31
C GLU A 203 0.30 8.61 -11.09
N ASN A 204 0.60 8.83 -12.36
CA ASN A 204 -0.22 9.67 -13.21
C ASN A 204 -0.29 9.09 -14.62
N VAL A 205 -1.49 9.08 -15.17
CA VAL A 205 -1.77 8.80 -16.58
C VAL A 205 -2.32 10.06 -17.22
N LEU A 206 -1.65 10.55 -18.24
CA LEU A 206 -2.08 11.69 -19.03
C LEU A 206 -2.77 11.19 -20.31
N LEU A 207 -4.06 11.44 -20.42
CA LEU A 207 -4.85 11.18 -21.61
C LEU A 207 -5.00 12.48 -22.39
N CYS A 208 -4.49 12.53 -23.60
CA CYS A 208 -4.57 13.68 -24.50
C CYS A 208 -4.64 13.22 -25.96
N LYS A 209 -5.18 14.07 -26.81
CA LYS A 209 -5.37 13.73 -28.22
C LYS A 209 -4.05 13.30 -28.87
N ASP A 210 -4.06 12.15 -29.56
CA ASP A 210 -2.91 11.58 -30.28
C ASP A 210 -1.66 11.40 -29.41
N ASN A 211 -1.82 11.30 -28.08
CA ASN A 211 -0.75 11.29 -27.09
C ASN A 211 0.22 12.47 -27.20
N ARG A 212 -0.24 13.61 -27.69
CA ARG A 212 0.53 14.85 -27.74
C ARG A 212 0.35 15.61 -26.44
N SER A 213 1.41 15.60 -25.63
CA SER A 213 1.43 16.33 -24.36
C SER A 213 1.13 17.82 -24.56
N PRO A 214 0.22 18.41 -23.76
CA PRO A 214 0.03 19.87 -23.74
C PRO A 214 1.17 20.60 -22.99
N PHE A 215 2.12 19.86 -22.42
CA PHE A 215 3.20 20.38 -21.60
C PHE A 215 4.48 20.48 -22.43
N ILE A 216 5.05 21.67 -22.47
CA ILE A 216 6.23 22.01 -23.23
C ILE A 216 7.39 22.22 -22.26
N LYS A 217 8.51 21.53 -22.48
CA LYS A 217 9.74 21.78 -21.74
C LYS A 217 10.31 23.14 -22.10
N ILE A 218 10.76 23.90 -21.11
CA ILE A 218 11.49 25.14 -21.35
C ILE A 218 13.01 24.91 -21.33
N THR A 219 13.72 25.79 -22.00
CA THR A 219 15.18 25.78 -22.07
C THR A 219 15.81 26.45 -20.85
N LYS A 220 17.13 26.20 -20.63
CA LYS A 220 17.93 26.90 -19.62
C LYS A 220 17.90 28.40 -19.84
N GLY A 221 17.98 28.83 -21.12
CA GLY A 221 17.92 30.25 -21.48
C GLY A 221 16.61 30.90 -21.06
N GLU A 222 15.48 30.29 -21.40
CA GLU A 222 14.16 30.75 -21.00
C GLU A 222 14.00 30.78 -19.46
N TYR A 223 14.47 29.74 -18.76
CA TYR A 223 14.43 29.71 -17.30
C TYR A 223 15.23 30.87 -16.66
N LEU A 224 16.47 31.10 -17.12
CA LEU A 224 17.31 32.18 -16.62
C LEU A 224 16.70 33.56 -16.93
N GLN A 225 16.07 33.73 -18.09
CA GLN A 225 15.34 34.94 -18.44
C GLN A 225 14.15 35.20 -17.54
N LEU A 226 13.39 34.14 -17.18
CA LEU A 226 12.29 34.24 -16.22
C LEU A 226 12.75 34.68 -14.85
N LEU A 227 13.93 34.21 -14.40
CA LEU A 227 14.51 34.62 -13.11
C LEU A 227 14.88 36.11 -13.08
N GLU A 228 15.26 36.74 -14.20
CA GLU A 228 15.52 38.19 -14.26
C GLU A 228 14.31 39.03 -13.85
N THR A 229 13.10 38.53 -14.13
CA THR A 229 11.85 39.21 -13.74
C THR A 229 11.35 38.72 -12.37
N ALA A 230 11.51 37.45 -12.08
CA ALA A 230 10.98 36.82 -10.87
C ALA A 230 11.69 37.30 -9.59
N ILE A 231 13.02 37.45 -9.63
CA ILE A 231 13.82 37.89 -8.48
C ILE A 231 13.42 39.28 -7.99
N PRO A 232 13.39 40.33 -8.84
CA PRO A 232 12.90 41.66 -8.42
C PRO A 232 11.46 41.65 -7.91
N ASN A 233 10.57 40.93 -8.56
CA ASN A 233 9.18 40.82 -8.15
C ASN A 233 9.03 40.17 -6.76
N ALA A 234 9.79 39.11 -6.50
CA ALA A 234 9.80 38.46 -5.20
C ALA A 234 10.35 39.37 -4.11
N TYR A 235 11.42 40.11 -4.40
CA TYR A 235 11.96 41.10 -3.49
C TYR A 235 10.89 42.15 -3.09
N GLN A 236 10.18 42.71 -4.05
CA GLN A 236 9.12 43.69 -3.75
C GLN A 236 7.99 43.07 -2.90
N LYS A 237 7.60 41.85 -3.17
CA LYS A 237 6.60 41.12 -2.39
C LYS A 237 7.06 40.85 -0.96
N GLU A 238 8.26 40.32 -0.80
CA GLU A 238 8.84 40.01 0.52
C GLU A 238 8.99 41.31 1.32
N LYS A 239 9.46 42.39 0.67
CA LYS A 239 9.54 43.74 1.26
C LYS A 239 8.17 44.18 1.78
N LYS A 240 7.13 44.19 0.94
CA LYS A 240 5.76 44.54 1.34
C LYS A 240 5.29 43.71 2.55
N SER A 241 5.52 42.42 2.52
CA SER A 241 5.14 41.51 3.64
C SER A 241 5.88 41.83 4.94
N ILE A 242 7.16 42.23 4.87
CA ILE A 242 7.92 42.66 6.06
C ILE A 242 7.26 43.91 6.69
N TYR A 243 6.92 44.92 5.90
CA TYR A 243 6.27 46.14 6.41
C TYR A 243 4.88 45.85 7.00
N GLU A 244 4.08 45.02 6.33
CA GLU A 244 2.74 44.68 6.79
C GLU A 244 2.76 43.87 8.11
N LYS A 245 3.63 42.85 8.19
CA LYS A 245 3.71 41.99 9.38
C LYS A 245 4.37 42.65 10.59
N ASN A 246 5.22 43.65 10.38
CA ASN A 246 5.95 44.35 11.44
C ASN A 246 5.50 45.79 11.62
N SER A 247 4.29 46.12 11.18
CA SER A 247 3.72 47.47 11.30
C SER A 247 3.82 47.97 12.75
N GLY A 248 4.44 49.15 12.94
CA GLY A 248 4.68 49.76 14.25
C GLY A 248 5.97 49.33 14.97
N ASN A 249 6.76 48.38 14.41
CA ASN A 249 8.03 47.95 14.98
C ASN A 249 9.19 48.21 14.03
N GLN A 250 9.74 49.42 14.04
CA GLN A 250 10.80 49.83 13.13
C GLN A 250 12.06 48.96 13.25
N LYS A 251 12.46 48.56 14.48
CA LYS A 251 13.64 47.71 14.67
C LYS A 251 13.51 46.34 13.96
N SER A 252 12.32 45.73 14.02
CA SER A 252 12.05 44.50 13.31
C SER A 252 12.06 44.71 11.80
N ILE A 253 11.48 45.82 11.31
CA ILE A 253 11.51 46.18 9.90
C ILE A 253 12.96 46.28 9.42
N ASP A 254 13.79 47.07 10.10
CA ASP A 254 15.20 47.30 9.72
C ASP A 254 16.00 45.99 9.71
N TYR A 255 15.78 45.14 10.70
CA TYR A 255 16.44 43.82 10.77
C TYR A 255 16.06 42.93 9.59
N PHE A 256 14.75 42.75 9.33
CA PHE A 256 14.28 41.90 8.25
C PHE A 256 14.58 42.49 6.86
N MET A 257 14.57 43.79 6.71
CA MET A 257 14.95 44.43 5.46
C MET A 257 16.42 44.22 5.15
N LYS A 258 17.34 44.38 6.12
CA LYS A 258 18.76 44.05 5.93
C LYS A 258 18.95 42.62 5.47
N TYR A 259 18.26 41.68 6.13
CA TYR A 259 18.29 40.25 5.74
C TYR A 259 17.79 40.04 4.30
N LEU A 260 16.70 40.70 3.90
CA LEU A 260 16.12 40.64 2.57
C LEU A 260 17.07 41.23 1.52
N ASP A 261 17.71 42.36 1.82
CA ASP A 261 18.68 42.98 0.91
C ASP A 261 19.89 42.10 0.65
N ASP A 262 20.46 41.50 1.71
CA ASP A 262 21.56 40.54 1.61
C ASP A 262 21.16 39.26 0.83
N LYS A 263 19.95 38.77 1.04
CA LYS A 263 19.36 37.63 0.32
C LYS A 263 19.21 37.95 -1.17
N ASN A 264 18.65 39.12 -1.48
CA ASN A 264 18.45 39.54 -2.86
C ASN A 264 19.76 39.77 -3.62
N ALA A 265 20.77 40.33 -2.97
CA ALA A 265 22.10 40.48 -3.54
C ALA A 265 22.69 39.12 -3.93
N ARG A 266 22.61 38.11 -3.05
CA ARG A 266 23.04 36.74 -3.36
C ARG A 266 22.28 36.12 -4.53
N ARG A 267 20.94 36.30 -4.59
CA ARG A 267 20.14 35.82 -5.72
C ARG A 267 20.57 36.39 -7.06
N LEU A 268 20.83 37.70 -7.11
CA LEU A 268 21.30 38.38 -8.33
C LEU A 268 22.70 37.92 -8.74
N GLU A 269 23.61 37.76 -7.78
CA GLU A 269 24.96 37.22 -8.04
C GLU A 269 24.87 35.77 -8.58
N CYS A 270 24.09 34.90 -7.96
CA CYS A 270 23.86 33.54 -8.43
C CYS A 270 23.29 33.53 -9.85
N LEU A 271 22.32 34.37 -10.16
CA LEU A 271 21.77 34.48 -11.51
C LEU A 271 22.84 34.86 -12.52
N LYS A 272 23.68 35.87 -12.21
CA LYS A 272 24.80 36.28 -13.04
C LYS A 272 25.77 35.13 -13.30
N ASN A 273 26.17 34.42 -12.27
CA ASN A 273 27.10 33.28 -12.35
C ASN A 273 26.52 32.13 -13.19
N ASN A 274 25.21 31.81 -13.01
CA ASN A 274 24.53 30.78 -13.82
C ASN A 274 24.46 31.19 -15.30
N LYS A 275 24.18 32.46 -15.62
CA LYS A 275 24.19 32.95 -17.00
C LYS A 275 25.53 32.79 -17.66
N GLU A 276 26.63 33.14 -16.98
CA GLU A 276 27.99 32.97 -17.53
C GLU A 276 28.35 31.49 -17.67
N LYS A 277 28.06 30.67 -16.66
CA LYS A 277 28.34 29.22 -16.67
C LYS A 277 27.65 28.50 -17.84
N TYR A 278 26.40 28.84 -18.13
CA TYR A 278 25.58 28.15 -19.10
C TYR A 278 25.41 28.87 -20.44
N LYS A 279 26.17 29.92 -20.71
CA LYS A 279 26.06 30.74 -21.94
C LYS A 279 26.09 29.94 -23.24
N ASN A 280 26.83 28.83 -23.28
CA ASN A 280 26.94 27.93 -24.43
C ASN A 280 25.96 26.74 -24.39
N ARG A 281 25.09 26.69 -23.40
CA ARG A 281 24.16 25.57 -23.14
C ARG A 281 22.72 26.06 -22.93
N LEU A 282 22.39 27.24 -23.41
CA LEU A 282 21.08 27.89 -23.19
C LEU A 282 19.92 27.15 -23.87
N SER A 283 20.19 26.40 -24.94
CA SER A 283 19.18 25.59 -25.65
C SER A 283 18.85 24.24 -24.97
N GLU A 284 19.64 23.83 -23.99
CA GLU A 284 19.35 22.59 -23.24
C GLU A 284 18.10 22.74 -22.36
N THR A 285 17.41 21.64 -22.12
CA THR A 285 16.28 21.60 -21.18
C THR A 285 16.68 22.09 -19.80
N ALA A 286 15.87 22.95 -19.20
CA ALA A 286 16.02 23.37 -17.81
C ALA A 286 15.64 22.22 -16.89
N LEU A 287 16.62 21.65 -16.20
CA LEU A 287 16.44 20.64 -15.15
C LEU A 287 16.72 21.31 -13.81
N VAL A 288 15.72 21.45 -12.96
CA VAL A 288 15.84 22.13 -11.66
C VAL A 288 15.56 21.19 -10.51
N PHE A 289 15.94 21.59 -9.32
CA PHE A 289 15.72 20.82 -8.11
C PHE A 289 14.22 20.64 -7.83
N GLU A 290 13.81 19.40 -7.54
CA GLU A 290 12.41 19.00 -7.37
C GLU A 290 11.72 19.72 -6.21
N ALA A 291 12.32 19.68 -5.03
CA ALA A 291 11.63 20.07 -3.80
C ALA A 291 11.48 21.57 -3.60
N GLN A 292 12.32 22.37 -4.25
CA GLN A 292 12.33 23.82 -4.10
C GLN A 292 12.68 24.51 -5.43
N PRO A 293 11.81 24.38 -6.45
CA PRO A 293 12.00 25.10 -7.70
C PRO A 293 11.82 26.60 -7.45
N GLY A 294 12.34 27.41 -8.33
CA GLY A 294 12.11 28.86 -8.33
C GLY A 294 13.33 29.69 -7.94
N ILE A 295 13.09 30.75 -7.17
CA ILE A 295 14.10 31.79 -6.90
C ILE A 295 15.02 31.53 -5.70
N MET A 296 15.00 30.32 -5.11
CA MET A 296 15.79 30.00 -3.91
C MET A 296 17.29 29.79 -4.24
N LEU A 297 17.84 30.63 -5.12
CA LEU A 297 19.22 30.58 -5.57
C LEU A 297 20.25 30.78 -4.43
N GLU A 298 19.85 31.44 -3.37
CA GLU A 298 20.71 31.63 -2.19
C GLU A 298 21.07 30.31 -1.51
N ASN A 299 20.24 29.27 -1.65
CA ASN A 299 20.46 27.96 -1.10
C ASN A 299 21.13 27.01 -2.11
N TYR A 300 20.91 27.27 -3.39
CA TYR A 300 21.40 26.45 -4.51
C TYR A 300 22.02 27.37 -5.58
N PRO A 301 23.28 27.78 -5.38
CA PRO A 301 23.94 28.77 -6.24
C PRO A 301 24.04 28.34 -7.71
N ASP A 302 24.01 27.04 -7.98
CA ASP A 302 23.85 26.52 -9.34
C ASP A 302 22.45 25.91 -9.48
N VAL A 303 21.59 26.57 -10.22
CA VAL A 303 20.17 26.20 -10.36
C VAL A 303 19.98 24.91 -11.18
N PHE A 304 20.95 24.55 -12.03
CA PHE A 304 20.85 23.37 -12.88
C PHE A 304 21.75 22.21 -12.42
N ASP A 305 22.79 22.46 -11.64
CA ASP A 305 23.80 21.46 -11.29
C ASP A 305 24.28 21.55 -9.81
N GLY A 306 23.67 22.41 -9.01
CA GLY A 306 24.04 22.60 -7.62
C GLY A 306 23.58 21.45 -6.72
N GLY A 307 24.50 20.97 -5.85
CA GLY A 307 24.23 19.98 -4.84
C GLY A 307 24.79 18.59 -5.13
N GLY A 308 25.23 17.89 -4.09
CA GLY A 308 25.87 16.59 -4.15
C GLY A 308 24.97 15.46 -4.67
N GLY A 309 25.54 14.26 -4.81
CA GLY A 309 24.83 13.07 -5.30
C GLY A 309 23.54 12.77 -4.54
N GLY A 310 22.51 12.33 -5.27
CA GLY A 310 21.19 11.98 -4.70
C GLY A 310 20.10 13.04 -4.88
N ILE A 311 20.43 14.23 -5.38
CA ILE A 311 19.43 15.28 -5.67
C ILE A 311 18.72 14.98 -6.99
N VAL A 312 17.41 14.79 -6.92
CA VAL A 312 16.57 14.60 -8.10
C VAL A 312 16.26 15.94 -8.75
N ARG A 313 16.42 16.02 -10.08
CA ARG A 313 16.10 17.19 -10.89
C ARG A 313 15.05 16.85 -11.92
N TYR A 314 14.07 17.72 -12.04
CA TYR A 314 12.99 17.57 -12.99
C TYR A 314 13.03 18.65 -14.07
N PRO A 315 12.60 18.32 -15.30
CA PRO A 315 12.35 19.32 -16.32
C PRO A 315 11.33 20.34 -15.86
N VAL A 316 11.58 21.59 -16.24
CA VAL A 316 10.57 22.65 -16.10
C VAL A 316 9.68 22.66 -17.33
N TYR A 317 8.38 22.67 -17.08
CA TYR A 317 7.35 22.70 -18.12
C TYR A 317 6.53 23.98 -18.04
N THR A 318 5.97 24.34 -19.18
CA THR A 318 4.84 25.26 -19.28
C THR A 318 3.72 24.60 -20.09
N ILE A 319 2.52 25.15 -20.01
CA ILE A 319 1.39 24.69 -20.84
C ILE A 319 1.46 25.40 -22.18
N ASP A 320 1.22 24.68 -23.29
CA ASP A 320 1.06 25.29 -24.60
C ASP A 320 0.03 26.43 -24.51
N PRO A 321 0.39 27.68 -24.91
CA PRO A 321 -0.51 28.82 -24.78
C PRO A 321 -1.84 28.65 -25.52
N ALA A 322 -1.83 27.97 -26.67
CA ALA A 322 -3.06 27.69 -27.40
C ALA A 322 -3.97 26.70 -26.64
N MET A 323 -3.36 25.67 -26.05
CA MET A 323 -4.10 24.71 -25.20
C MET A 323 -4.59 25.36 -23.91
N PHE A 324 -3.84 26.27 -23.31
CA PHE A 324 -4.24 27.00 -22.12
C PHE A 324 -5.56 27.77 -22.33
N GLU A 325 -5.69 28.46 -23.47
CA GLU A 325 -6.93 29.18 -23.82
C GLU A 325 -8.10 28.21 -24.11
N LEU A 326 -7.81 27.07 -24.75
CA LEU A 326 -8.82 26.06 -25.04
C LEU A 326 -9.39 25.39 -23.79
N CYS A 327 -8.69 25.41 -22.64
CA CYS A 327 -9.21 24.89 -21.36
C CYS A 327 -10.48 25.59 -20.88
N LYS A 328 -10.78 26.79 -21.38
CA LYS A 328 -12.00 27.56 -21.07
C LYS A 328 -13.25 26.99 -21.76
N LYS A 329 -13.08 26.10 -22.74
CA LYS A 329 -14.20 25.47 -23.49
C LYS A 329 -14.77 24.29 -22.73
N ASP A 330 -15.96 23.86 -23.10
CA ASP A 330 -16.68 22.74 -22.49
C ASP A 330 -15.91 21.42 -22.57
N LYS A 331 -15.23 21.19 -23.72
CA LYS A 331 -14.46 19.98 -23.94
C LYS A 331 -13.07 20.10 -23.30
N PRO A 332 -12.67 19.16 -22.43
CA PRO A 332 -11.32 19.15 -21.86
C PRO A 332 -10.27 18.93 -22.95
N GLN A 333 -9.10 19.51 -22.75
CA GLN A 333 -7.95 19.37 -23.66
C GLN A 333 -7.10 18.15 -23.29
N TRP A 334 -7.06 17.82 -22.00
CA TRP A 334 -6.45 16.60 -21.49
C TRP A 334 -7.16 16.16 -20.21
N ILE A 335 -6.97 14.89 -19.85
CA ILE A 335 -7.41 14.31 -18.58
C ILE A 335 -6.20 13.75 -17.86
N ILE A 336 -6.09 14.00 -16.58
CA ILE A 336 -5.14 13.36 -15.67
C ILE A 336 -5.89 12.38 -14.78
N VAL A 337 -5.42 11.14 -14.76
CA VAL A 337 -5.80 10.16 -13.75
C VAL A 337 -4.59 9.98 -12.85
N GLY A 338 -4.68 10.49 -11.63
CA GLY A 338 -3.57 10.48 -10.66
C GLY A 338 -3.96 9.81 -9.36
N TRP A 339 -3.04 9.04 -8.77
CA TRP A 339 -3.26 8.43 -7.45
C TRP A 339 -1.96 8.29 -6.68
N THR A 340 -2.07 8.37 -5.36
CA THR A 340 -0.93 8.15 -4.45
C THR A 340 -1.15 6.85 -3.70
N TRP A 341 -0.10 6.01 -3.66
CA TRP A 341 -0.18 4.73 -2.99
C TRP A 341 1.16 4.27 -2.42
N SER A 342 1.09 3.32 -1.48
CA SER A 342 2.25 2.60 -0.92
C SER A 342 1.91 1.12 -0.80
N PRO A 343 2.83 0.21 -1.16
CA PRO A 343 2.64 -1.23 -0.99
C PRO A 343 2.49 -1.66 0.46
N SER A 344 2.97 -0.85 1.41
CA SER A 344 2.85 -1.09 2.85
C SER A 344 1.48 -0.72 3.44
N SER A 345 0.63 -0.03 2.67
CA SER A 345 -0.72 0.39 3.08
C SER A 345 -1.78 -0.46 2.37
N PRO A 346 -2.50 -1.35 3.07
CA PRO A 346 -3.49 -2.23 2.45
C PRO A 346 -4.56 -1.48 1.65
N LYS A 347 -5.14 -0.40 2.21
CA LYS A 347 -6.14 0.41 1.51
C LYS A 347 -5.63 1.01 0.20
N GLU A 348 -4.36 1.46 0.20
CA GLU A 348 -3.73 2.08 -0.96
C GLU A 348 -3.38 1.04 -2.02
N LYS A 349 -2.92 -0.14 -1.59
CA LYS A 349 -2.68 -1.28 -2.47
C LYS A 349 -3.97 -1.72 -3.18
N TYR A 350 -5.08 -1.88 -2.44
CA TYR A 350 -6.38 -2.22 -3.06
C TYR A 350 -6.89 -1.14 -4.01
N MET A 351 -6.72 0.13 -3.67
CA MET A 351 -7.05 1.24 -4.56
C MET A 351 -6.19 1.20 -5.84
N HIS A 352 -4.89 1.05 -5.72
CA HIS A 352 -3.96 0.93 -6.85
C HIS A 352 -4.32 -0.25 -7.77
N GLU A 353 -4.52 -1.44 -7.21
CA GLU A 353 -4.93 -2.63 -7.96
C GLU A 353 -6.26 -2.41 -8.70
N ALA A 354 -7.22 -1.74 -8.07
CA ALA A 354 -8.49 -1.41 -8.70
C ALA A 354 -8.35 -0.42 -9.86
N ILE A 355 -7.54 0.63 -9.70
CA ILE A 355 -7.27 1.60 -10.77
C ILE A 355 -6.66 0.91 -11.96
N VAL A 356 -5.62 0.14 -11.73
CA VAL A 356 -4.85 -0.49 -12.79
C VAL A 356 -5.64 -1.60 -13.50
N ASN A 357 -6.39 -2.41 -12.76
CA ASN A 357 -7.08 -3.57 -13.32
C ASN A 357 -8.51 -3.25 -13.81
N ASN A 358 -9.21 -2.31 -13.17
CA ASN A 358 -10.64 -2.12 -13.39
C ASN A 358 -10.96 -0.80 -14.12
N PHE A 359 -10.19 0.29 -13.86
CA PHE A 359 -10.49 1.56 -14.50
C PHE A 359 -10.29 1.49 -16.01
N ASN A 360 -11.28 1.92 -16.77
CA ASN A 360 -11.27 1.79 -18.23
C ASN A 360 -10.69 3.04 -18.90
N PHE A 361 -9.34 3.11 -18.95
CA PHE A 361 -8.61 4.21 -19.57
C PHE A 361 -8.98 4.38 -21.05
N ASP A 362 -9.20 3.27 -21.78
CA ASP A 362 -9.57 3.31 -23.21
C ASP A 362 -10.94 3.98 -23.42
N TYR A 363 -11.91 3.66 -22.56
CA TYR A 363 -13.21 4.32 -22.62
C TYR A 363 -13.08 5.82 -22.34
N VAL A 364 -12.35 6.21 -21.29
CA VAL A 364 -12.15 7.61 -20.92
C VAL A 364 -11.42 8.38 -22.03
N TYR A 365 -10.37 7.80 -22.60
CA TYR A 365 -9.67 8.39 -23.74
C TYR A 365 -10.62 8.59 -24.92
N ASN A 366 -11.33 7.53 -25.35
CA ASN A 366 -12.23 7.59 -26.49
C ASN A 366 -13.39 8.55 -26.26
N PHE A 367 -13.95 8.61 -25.05
CA PHE A 367 -15.05 9.52 -24.71
C PHE A 367 -14.71 10.99 -25.03
N PHE A 368 -13.45 11.41 -24.80
CA PHE A 368 -13.02 12.78 -25.07
C PHE A 368 -12.36 12.97 -26.43
N PHE A 369 -11.57 12.03 -26.90
CA PHE A 369 -10.66 12.25 -28.04
C PHE A 369 -11.02 11.47 -29.29
N ASP A 370 -11.85 10.41 -29.16
CA ASP A 370 -12.40 9.63 -30.28
C ASP A 370 -13.84 9.15 -29.97
N PRO A 371 -14.81 10.09 -29.81
CA PRO A 371 -16.13 9.79 -29.25
C PRO A 371 -16.95 8.81 -30.06
N GLU A 372 -16.71 8.68 -31.36
CA GLU A 372 -17.45 7.74 -32.20
C GLU A 372 -17.22 6.27 -31.80
N LYS A 373 -16.06 5.96 -31.19
CA LYS A 373 -15.76 4.60 -30.71
C LYS A 373 -16.59 4.16 -29.51
N VAL A 374 -17.15 5.11 -28.76
CA VAL A 374 -17.91 4.82 -27.52
C VAL A 374 -19.31 5.44 -27.56
N LYS A 375 -19.75 5.91 -28.73
CA LYS A 375 -21.05 6.56 -28.92
C LYS A 375 -22.19 5.62 -28.52
N GLY A 376 -23.02 6.08 -27.58
CA GLY A 376 -24.14 5.29 -27.07
C GLY A 376 -23.74 4.17 -26.11
N MET A 377 -22.46 3.99 -25.85
CA MET A 377 -21.99 2.99 -24.88
C MET A 377 -21.86 3.61 -23.48
N PRO A 378 -22.49 3.03 -22.45
CA PRO A 378 -22.23 3.45 -21.07
C PRO A 378 -20.83 3.04 -20.65
N TYR A 379 -20.26 3.78 -19.70
CA TYR A 379 -19.01 3.36 -19.06
C TYR A 379 -19.18 1.98 -18.41
N LYS A 380 -18.24 1.11 -18.68
CA LYS A 380 -18.08 -0.17 -18.00
C LYS A 380 -16.64 -0.30 -17.54
N PRO A 381 -16.37 -0.66 -16.27
CA PRO A 381 -15.02 -0.97 -15.84
C PRO A 381 -14.49 -2.16 -16.65
N ARG A 382 -13.18 -2.28 -16.78
CA ARG A 382 -12.54 -3.41 -17.49
C ARG A 382 -12.82 -4.73 -16.80
N ARG A 383 -12.82 -4.70 -15.45
CA ARG A 383 -13.30 -5.80 -14.60
C ARG A 383 -14.29 -5.20 -13.60
N SER A 384 -15.39 -5.87 -13.39
CA SER A 384 -16.35 -5.42 -12.36
C SER A 384 -15.75 -5.61 -10.98
N PRO A 385 -15.72 -4.58 -10.11
CA PRO A 385 -15.30 -4.76 -8.72
C PRO A 385 -16.27 -5.67 -7.94
N LEU A 386 -17.51 -5.89 -8.44
CA LEU A 386 -18.48 -6.85 -7.93
C LEU A 386 -18.25 -8.28 -8.46
N GLU A 387 -17.57 -8.42 -9.58
CA GLU A 387 -16.97 -9.69 -9.93
C GLU A 387 -15.82 -9.88 -8.94
N LYS A 388 -16.11 -10.37 -7.72
CA LYS A 388 -15.13 -11.23 -7.05
C LYS A 388 -14.65 -12.11 -8.19
N GLU A 389 -13.34 -12.10 -8.51
CA GLU A 389 -12.80 -13.14 -9.38
C GLU A 389 -13.48 -14.38 -8.86
N ALA A 390 -14.45 -14.89 -9.58
CA ALA A 390 -14.94 -16.22 -9.34
C ALA A 390 -13.68 -17.03 -9.62
N VAL A 391 -12.89 -17.23 -8.55
CA VAL A 391 -11.85 -18.23 -8.56
C VAL A 391 -12.69 -19.46 -8.80
N VAL A 392 -12.79 -19.84 -10.09
CA VAL A 392 -13.49 -21.05 -10.48
C VAL A 392 -12.74 -22.11 -9.70
N ALA A 393 -13.36 -22.48 -8.56
CA ALA A 393 -12.76 -23.45 -7.67
C ALA A 393 -12.51 -24.66 -8.55
N SER A 394 -11.28 -25.12 -8.59
CA SER A 394 -10.95 -26.38 -9.26
C SER A 394 -11.79 -27.47 -8.61
N GLU A 395 -12.08 -28.54 -9.33
CA GLU A 395 -12.79 -29.68 -8.73
C GLU A 395 -12.04 -30.22 -7.52
N LYS A 396 -12.78 -30.67 -6.51
CA LYS A 396 -12.19 -31.36 -5.36
C LYS A 396 -11.42 -32.58 -5.84
N SER A 397 -10.27 -32.83 -5.24
CA SER A 397 -9.54 -34.09 -5.42
C SER A 397 -10.38 -35.32 -5.03
N GLU A 398 -9.96 -36.50 -5.43
CA GLU A 398 -10.57 -37.73 -4.96
C GLU A 398 -10.51 -37.85 -3.43
N ALA A 399 -9.38 -37.48 -2.82
CA ALA A 399 -9.19 -37.43 -1.38
C ALA A 399 -10.18 -36.45 -0.72
N GLY A 400 -10.37 -35.25 -1.27
CA GLY A 400 -11.33 -34.25 -0.80
C GLY A 400 -12.77 -34.72 -0.93
N ARG A 401 -13.12 -35.45 -1.99
CA ARG A 401 -14.46 -36.07 -2.14
C ARG A 401 -14.69 -37.15 -1.10
N LYS A 402 -13.73 -38.08 -0.91
CA LYS A 402 -13.80 -39.13 0.13
C LYS A 402 -13.92 -38.51 1.53
N ALA A 403 -13.11 -37.50 1.84
CA ALA A 403 -13.15 -36.81 3.13
C ALA A 403 -14.50 -36.14 3.38
N SER A 404 -15.14 -35.56 2.36
CA SER A 404 -16.45 -34.92 2.51
C SER A 404 -17.62 -35.89 2.76
N MET A 405 -17.43 -37.19 2.48
CA MET A 405 -18.41 -38.26 2.71
C MET A 405 -18.18 -38.99 4.03
N ASP A 406 -16.99 -38.89 4.62
CA ASP A 406 -16.65 -39.56 5.87
C ASP A 406 -17.13 -38.74 7.07
N LYS A 407 -18.07 -39.28 7.84
CA LYS A 407 -18.67 -38.64 9.03
C LYS A 407 -17.67 -38.39 10.15
N ASN A 408 -16.56 -39.13 10.17
CA ASN A 408 -15.50 -38.96 11.16
C ASN A 408 -14.53 -37.82 10.77
N VAL A 409 -14.53 -37.34 9.52
CA VAL A 409 -13.70 -36.22 9.08
C VAL A 409 -14.37 -34.91 9.49
N TYR A 410 -13.75 -34.25 10.44
CA TYR A 410 -14.18 -32.96 10.95
C TYR A 410 -13.73 -31.79 10.07
N PHE A 411 -12.51 -31.85 9.55
CA PHE A 411 -11.91 -30.87 8.65
C PHE A 411 -10.95 -31.56 7.68
N PHE A 412 -10.94 -31.13 6.43
CA PHE A 412 -9.98 -31.60 5.41
C PHE A 412 -9.65 -30.48 4.43
N GLU A 413 -8.35 -30.29 4.15
CA GLU A 413 -7.84 -29.36 3.16
C GLU A 413 -6.61 -29.92 2.46
N ASP A 414 -6.65 -30.01 1.14
CA ASP A 414 -5.55 -30.40 0.26
C ASP A 414 -5.26 -29.36 -0.83
N PHE A 415 -5.87 -28.19 -0.69
CA PHE A 415 -5.81 -27.07 -1.62
C PHE A 415 -6.19 -27.37 -3.07
N SER A 416 -6.75 -28.55 -3.35
CA SER A 416 -7.14 -28.97 -4.71
C SER A 416 -8.13 -27.99 -5.37
N THR A 417 -9.00 -27.37 -4.57
CA THR A 417 -9.99 -26.41 -5.05
C THR A 417 -9.43 -25.03 -5.36
N THR A 418 -8.18 -24.72 -4.96
CA THR A 418 -7.53 -23.45 -5.24
C THR A 418 -6.70 -23.55 -6.53
N PRO A 419 -6.87 -22.65 -7.51
CA PRO A 419 -5.99 -22.58 -8.68
C PRO A 419 -4.53 -22.28 -8.30
N SER A 420 -3.57 -22.86 -9.04
CA SER A 420 -2.14 -22.57 -8.85
C SER A 420 -1.84 -21.08 -9.04
N GLY A 421 -0.95 -20.53 -8.21
CA GLY A 421 -0.60 -19.11 -8.18
C GLY A 421 -1.61 -18.21 -7.44
N LYS A 422 -2.71 -18.76 -6.90
CA LYS A 422 -3.70 -18.00 -6.13
C LYS A 422 -3.58 -18.26 -4.63
N LYS A 423 -4.07 -17.32 -3.81
CA LYS A 423 -4.16 -17.48 -2.35
C LYS A 423 -5.11 -18.64 -2.00
N PRO A 424 -4.82 -19.41 -0.95
CA PRO A 424 -5.67 -20.53 -0.55
C PRO A 424 -7.12 -20.08 -0.27
N ILE A 425 -8.08 -20.70 -0.97
CA ILE A 425 -9.52 -20.43 -0.78
C ILE A 425 -9.95 -20.92 0.59
N GLY A 426 -10.67 -20.09 1.34
CA GLY A 426 -11.16 -20.44 2.69
C GLY A 426 -10.09 -20.35 3.78
N TRP A 427 -8.94 -19.73 3.47
CA TRP A 427 -7.85 -19.47 4.40
C TRP A 427 -7.51 -18.00 4.47
N TYR A 428 -7.20 -17.55 5.67
CA TYR A 428 -6.50 -16.28 5.86
C TYR A 428 -5.01 -16.52 5.63
N ALA A 429 -4.43 -15.78 4.69
CA ALA A 429 -3.03 -15.87 4.34
C ALA A 429 -2.43 -14.45 4.34
N GLN A 430 -1.55 -14.18 5.31
CA GLN A 430 -0.90 -12.88 5.49
C GLN A 430 0.62 -13.01 5.41
N ALA A 431 1.25 -12.20 4.57
CA ALA A 431 2.69 -12.00 4.61
C ALA A 431 3.08 -11.15 5.82
N SER A 432 4.17 -11.49 6.50
CA SER A 432 4.75 -10.71 7.60
C SER A 432 6.01 -9.98 7.12
N GLY A 433 6.05 -8.67 7.28
CA GLY A 433 7.19 -7.84 6.86
C GLY A 433 7.49 -7.96 5.36
N THR A 434 8.69 -8.40 4.99
CA THR A 434 9.14 -8.63 3.60
C THR A 434 8.75 -10.01 3.06
N GLY A 435 7.93 -10.78 3.78
CA GLY A 435 7.44 -12.10 3.36
C GLY A 435 6.62 -12.02 2.06
N VAL A 436 6.65 -13.12 1.30
CA VAL A 436 5.85 -13.24 0.07
C VAL A 436 4.44 -13.72 0.37
N ASP A 437 3.48 -13.40 -0.51
CA ASP A 437 2.12 -13.92 -0.39
C ASP A 437 2.11 -15.46 -0.39
N CYS A 438 1.30 -16.04 0.51
CA CYS A 438 1.04 -17.47 0.48
C CYS A 438 0.19 -17.80 -0.75
N VAL A 439 0.72 -18.64 -1.64
CA VAL A 439 0.03 -19.10 -2.85
C VAL A 439 0.00 -20.60 -2.91
N VAL A 440 -1.03 -21.14 -3.57
CA VAL A 440 -1.09 -22.58 -3.87
C VAL A 440 -0.28 -22.87 -5.12
N THR A 441 0.53 -23.92 -5.06
CA THR A 441 1.39 -24.34 -6.17
C THR A 441 1.50 -25.87 -6.23
N THR A 442 2.08 -26.40 -7.30
CA THR A 442 2.55 -27.77 -7.39
C THR A 442 4.04 -27.81 -7.05
N VAL A 443 4.49 -28.88 -6.43
CA VAL A 443 5.91 -29.14 -6.17
C VAL A 443 6.41 -30.09 -7.25
N ASP A 444 7.63 -29.89 -7.77
CA ASP A 444 8.23 -30.72 -8.79
C ASP A 444 8.14 -32.21 -8.45
N GLY A 445 7.60 -32.99 -9.39
CA GLY A 445 7.39 -34.42 -9.21
C GLY A 445 6.12 -34.82 -8.43
N SER A 446 5.25 -33.84 -8.06
CA SER A 446 3.96 -34.11 -7.43
C SER A 446 2.83 -33.41 -8.21
N SER A 447 1.73 -34.15 -8.46
CA SER A 447 0.49 -33.55 -8.99
C SER A 447 -0.38 -32.92 -7.88
N GLU A 448 -0.02 -33.11 -6.63
CA GLU A 448 -0.72 -32.57 -5.48
C GLU A 448 -0.51 -31.06 -5.38
N LYS A 449 -1.49 -30.34 -4.83
CA LYS A 449 -1.40 -28.91 -4.58
C LYS A 449 -0.95 -28.63 -3.15
N TRP A 450 -0.16 -27.58 -3.00
CA TRP A 450 0.49 -27.21 -1.74
C TRP A 450 0.40 -25.73 -1.51
N ALA A 451 0.10 -25.30 -0.29
CA ALA A 451 0.23 -23.91 0.12
C ALA A 451 1.69 -23.61 0.46
N MET A 452 2.27 -22.60 -0.20
CA MET A 452 3.66 -22.18 0.02
C MET A 452 3.74 -21.19 1.18
N LEU A 453 4.56 -21.51 2.17
CA LEU A 453 4.84 -20.67 3.33
C LEU A 453 6.27 -20.13 3.26
N ARG A 454 6.41 -18.79 3.26
CA ARG A 454 7.68 -18.08 3.30
C ARG A 454 7.46 -16.69 3.90
N GLY A 455 7.73 -16.53 5.21
CA GLY A 455 7.48 -15.27 5.90
C GLY A 455 5.99 -14.90 5.94
N ASN A 456 5.12 -15.88 6.09
CA ASN A 456 3.68 -15.66 6.15
C ASN A 456 2.99 -16.57 7.17
N LYS A 457 1.73 -16.26 7.46
CA LYS A 457 0.86 -17.01 8.36
C LYS A 457 -0.39 -17.48 7.62
N LEU A 458 -0.84 -18.69 7.91
CA LEU A 458 -2.00 -19.34 7.31
C LEU A 458 -2.97 -19.81 8.39
N ILE A 459 -4.25 -19.38 8.34
CA ILE A 459 -5.30 -19.71 9.32
C ILE A 459 -6.55 -20.10 8.53
N PRO A 460 -7.23 -21.23 8.86
CA PRO A 460 -8.47 -21.61 8.19
C PRO A 460 -9.65 -20.73 8.65
N ASN A 461 -10.39 -20.15 7.69
CA ASN A 461 -11.59 -19.33 7.96
C ASN A 461 -12.84 -20.18 8.20
N ASN A 462 -12.84 -21.42 7.70
CA ASN A 462 -13.98 -22.33 7.71
C ASN A 462 -13.86 -23.46 8.74
N LEU A 463 -12.91 -23.36 9.67
CA LEU A 463 -12.77 -24.32 10.74
C LEU A 463 -13.98 -24.25 11.67
N LYS A 464 -14.72 -25.36 11.81
CA LYS A 464 -15.79 -25.47 12.81
C LYS A 464 -15.20 -25.39 14.21
N LYS A 465 -15.88 -24.71 15.11
CA LYS A 465 -15.42 -24.49 16.49
C LYS A 465 -16.51 -24.89 17.49
N PRO A 466 -16.13 -25.52 18.62
CA PRO A 466 -14.79 -26.01 18.97
C PRO A 466 -14.41 -27.28 18.21
N LEU A 467 -13.14 -27.67 18.26
CA LEU A 467 -12.70 -28.97 17.76
C LEU A 467 -13.26 -30.11 18.61
N PRO A 468 -13.34 -31.37 18.06
CA PRO A 468 -13.77 -32.52 18.81
C PRO A 468 -12.97 -32.71 20.10
N GLN A 469 -13.61 -33.30 21.12
CA GLN A 469 -12.95 -33.56 22.41
C GLN A 469 -11.79 -34.57 22.26
N ASN A 470 -11.98 -35.61 21.44
CA ASN A 470 -10.92 -36.55 21.03
C ASN A 470 -10.74 -36.41 19.53
N PHE A 471 -9.51 -36.31 19.07
CA PHE A 471 -9.24 -36.12 17.65
C PHE A 471 -7.84 -36.58 17.26
N SER A 472 -7.68 -36.90 15.97
CA SER A 472 -6.40 -36.93 15.30
C SER A 472 -6.32 -35.78 14.30
N LEU A 473 -5.29 -34.93 14.44
CA LEU A 473 -4.97 -33.86 13.49
C LEU A 473 -3.69 -34.22 12.76
N SER A 474 -3.71 -34.27 11.46
CA SER A 474 -2.53 -34.54 10.64
C SER A 474 -2.35 -33.54 9.51
N TYR A 475 -1.12 -33.30 9.09
CA TYR A 475 -0.76 -32.51 7.91
C TYR A 475 0.56 -32.97 7.32
N ASP A 476 0.74 -32.71 6.02
CA ASP A 476 1.95 -32.99 5.29
C ASP A 476 2.75 -31.71 5.04
N VAL A 477 4.07 -31.81 5.13
CA VAL A 477 5.01 -30.73 4.84
C VAL A 477 6.07 -31.21 3.87
N ILE A 478 6.40 -30.39 2.88
CA ILE A 478 7.54 -30.58 1.98
C ILE A 478 8.47 -29.38 2.09
N VAL A 479 9.78 -29.62 1.98
CA VAL A 479 10.80 -28.61 1.73
C VAL A 479 11.51 -28.89 0.42
N PRO A 480 11.99 -27.86 -0.32
CA PRO A 480 12.79 -28.04 -1.51
C PRO A 480 14.15 -28.66 -1.19
N GLU A 481 14.75 -29.29 -2.18
CA GLU A 481 16.15 -29.67 -2.13
C GLU A 481 17.04 -28.47 -1.82
N ASN A 482 18.07 -28.66 -1.01
CA ASN A 482 18.96 -27.58 -0.58
C ASN A 482 18.27 -26.47 0.26
N PHE A 483 17.24 -26.82 1.03
CA PHE A 483 16.67 -25.91 2.02
C PHE A 483 17.78 -25.35 2.94
N THR A 484 17.83 -24.03 3.13
CA THR A 484 18.98 -23.35 3.73
C THR A 484 19.08 -23.60 5.23
N TRP A 485 20.28 -23.87 5.72
CA TRP A 485 20.53 -24.13 7.15
C TRP A 485 20.07 -23.00 8.07
N GLY A 486 20.20 -21.75 7.66
CA GLY A 486 19.78 -20.57 8.44
C GLY A 486 18.28 -20.33 8.50
N ALA A 487 17.49 -21.08 7.71
CA ALA A 487 16.05 -20.88 7.64
C ALA A 487 15.35 -21.16 8.96
N LYS A 488 14.30 -20.38 9.23
CA LYS A 488 13.43 -20.57 10.41
C LYS A 488 12.60 -21.85 10.26
N GLY A 489 12.25 -22.47 11.39
CA GLY A 489 11.36 -23.62 11.41
C GLY A 489 9.93 -23.27 10.99
N LEU A 490 9.22 -24.26 10.42
CA LEU A 490 7.76 -24.21 10.31
C LEU A 490 7.16 -24.29 11.71
N GLU A 491 6.26 -23.36 12.02
CA GLU A 491 5.52 -23.34 13.27
C GLU A 491 4.05 -23.71 13.01
N PHE A 492 3.54 -24.64 13.81
CA PHE A 492 2.13 -24.96 13.92
C PHE A 492 1.64 -24.67 15.33
N ILE A 493 0.49 -24.02 15.45
CA ILE A 493 -0.16 -23.74 16.73
C ILE A 493 -1.56 -24.35 16.74
N LEU A 494 -1.87 -25.09 17.79
CA LEU A 494 -3.21 -25.56 18.15
C LEU A 494 -3.55 -24.96 19.49
N ALA A 495 -4.62 -24.15 19.55
CA ALA A 495 -4.89 -23.32 20.72
C ALA A 495 -6.36 -23.34 21.16
N LYS A 496 -6.56 -23.13 22.47
CA LYS A 496 -7.79 -22.59 23.04
C LYS A 496 -7.60 -21.08 23.13
N GLU A 497 -8.24 -20.36 22.24
CA GLU A 497 -8.22 -18.89 22.24
C GLU A 497 -9.39 -18.36 23.07
N LYS A 498 -9.10 -17.38 23.92
CA LYS A 498 -10.10 -16.59 24.64
C LYS A 498 -10.66 -15.50 23.73
N THR A 499 -9.79 -14.86 23.01
CA THR A 499 -10.05 -13.94 21.89
C THR A 499 -9.01 -14.24 20.83
N GLU A 500 -9.25 -13.84 19.59
CA GLU A 500 -8.34 -14.10 18.49
C GLU A 500 -6.90 -13.66 18.84
N GLY A 501 -5.94 -14.60 18.74
CA GLY A 501 -4.52 -14.40 19.06
C GLY A 501 -4.16 -14.41 20.56
N VAL A 502 -5.13 -14.53 21.48
CA VAL A 502 -4.89 -14.67 22.93
C VAL A 502 -5.13 -16.11 23.35
N HIS A 503 -4.06 -16.87 23.49
CA HIS A 503 -4.11 -18.27 23.83
C HIS A 503 -4.27 -18.45 25.34
N GLU A 504 -5.38 -19.09 25.77
CA GLU A 504 -5.57 -19.54 27.15
C GLU A 504 -4.75 -20.82 27.42
N ALA A 505 -4.69 -21.69 26.43
CA ALA A 505 -3.89 -22.90 26.41
C ALA A 505 -3.47 -23.22 24.97
N PHE A 506 -2.30 -23.81 24.78
CA PHE A 506 -1.83 -24.16 23.44
C PHE A 506 -0.85 -25.32 23.39
N ILE A 507 -0.75 -25.91 22.21
CA ILE A 507 0.34 -26.75 21.74
C ILE A 507 0.97 -25.98 20.58
N ARG A 508 2.27 -25.70 20.67
CA ARG A 508 3.08 -25.15 19.59
C ARG A 508 4.10 -26.19 19.15
N ILE A 509 4.13 -26.50 17.89
CA ILE A 509 5.10 -27.40 17.29
C ILE A 509 5.92 -26.59 16.31
N ARG A 510 7.24 -26.61 16.47
CA ARG A 510 8.18 -26.02 15.53
C ARG A 510 9.20 -27.06 15.11
N PHE A 511 9.45 -27.18 13.81
CA PHE A 511 10.45 -28.12 13.31
C PHE A 511 11.06 -27.63 12.00
N ARG A 512 12.23 -28.19 11.68
CA ARG A 512 12.97 -27.92 10.46
C ARG A 512 13.66 -29.20 9.97
N PRO A 513 14.01 -29.31 8.67
CA PRO A 513 14.79 -30.43 8.16
C PRO A 513 16.20 -30.42 8.75
N GLY A 514 16.82 -31.59 8.77
CA GLY A 514 18.25 -31.75 9.02
C GLY A 514 19.07 -31.38 7.78
N PHE A 515 20.38 -31.25 7.98
CA PHE A 515 21.36 -30.87 6.97
C PHE A 515 22.49 -31.90 6.91
N ASP A 516 23.13 -32.01 5.76
CA ASP A 516 24.25 -32.93 5.55
C ASP A 516 23.90 -34.39 5.88
N GLY A 517 22.67 -34.80 5.54
CA GLY A 517 22.18 -36.17 5.77
C GLY A 517 21.74 -36.48 7.21
N ARG A 518 21.76 -35.47 8.09
CA ARG A 518 21.24 -35.59 9.47
C ARG A 518 19.72 -35.51 9.46
N ASP A 519 19.12 -36.09 10.49
CA ASP A 519 17.68 -35.99 10.73
C ASP A 519 17.26 -34.59 11.18
N GLY A 520 16.02 -34.23 10.93
CA GLY A 520 15.44 -32.97 11.32
C GLY A 520 15.30 -32.82 12.82
N GLN A 521 15.10 -31.58 13.26
CA GLN A 521 14.91 -31.23 14.66
C GLN A 521 13.58 -30.56 14.86
N GLY A 522 12.89 -30.93 15.94
CA GLY A 522 11.63 -30.34 16.34
C GLY A 522 11.58 -30.02 17.83
N GLU A 523 10.69 -29.10 18.17
CA GLU A 523 10.29 -28.79 19.53
C GLU A 523 8.77 -28.72 19.64
N MET A 524 8.24 -29.20 20.76
CA MET A 524 6.85 -29.06 21.13
C MET A 524 6.78 -28.31 22.44
N GLU A 525 6.20 -27.11 22.39
CA GLU A 525 5.90 -26.30 23.55
C GLU A 525 4.43 -26.46 23.91
N THR A 526 4.17 -26.64 25.19
CA THR A 526 2.81 -26.78 25.71
C THR A 526 2.57 -25.77 26.83
N HIS A 527 1.36 -25.21 26.87
CA HIS A 527 0.92 -24.34 27.95
C HIS A 527 -0.50 -24.73 28.37
N PHE A 528 -0.59 -25.41 29.53
CA PHE A 528 -1.83 -25.89 30.12
C PHE A 528 -1.91 -25.53 31.60
N PRO A 529 -3.09 -25.68 32.26
CA PRO A 529 -3.24 -25.50 33.69
C PRO A 529 -2.28 -26.37 34.50
N ASN A 530 -2.01 -25.98 35.74
CA ASN A 530 -1.13 -26.72 36.64
C ASN A 530 -1.54 -28.20 36.78
N GLY A 531 -0.56 -29.09 36.80
CA GLY A 531 -0.76 -30.55 36.88
C GLY A 531 -0.80 -31.26 35.51
N TYR A 532 -0.70 -30.51 34.40
CA TYR A 532 -0.59 -31.01 33.03
C TYR A 532 0.74 -30.64 32.38
N ALA A 533 0.94 -31.02 31.12
CA ALA A 533 2.17 -30.73 30.41
C ALA A 533 2.38 -29.22 30.22
N ASN A 534 3.55 -28.74 30.66
CA ASN A 534 3.99 -27.36 30.49
C ASN A 534 5.47 -27.30 30.14
N GLY A 535 5.84 -26.39 29.25
CA GLY A 535 7.20 -26.17 28.81
C GLY A 535 7.53 -26.78 27.45
N THR A 536 8.82 -26.85 27.12
CA THR A 536 9.31 -27.28 25.80
C THR A 536 9.97 -28.65 25.86
N LYS A 537 9.64 -29.53 24.93
CA LYS A 537 10.29 -30.81 24.72
C LYS A 537 10.83 -30.89 23.29
N TYR A 538 12.10 -31.28 23.18
CA TYR A 538 12.78 -31.43 21.90
C TYR A 538 12.66 -32.86 21.39
N TYR A 539 12.61 -33.05 20.06
CA TYR A 539 12.54 -34.37 19.42
C TYR A 539 13.25 -34.36 18.07
N GLU A 540 13.62 -35.54 17.63
CA GLU A 540 14.19 -35.77 16.32
C GLU A 540 13.10 -36.05 15.30
N VAL A 541 13.21 -35.43 14.10
CA VAL A 541 12.30 -35.65 12.98
C VAL A 541 12.97 -36.58 11.98
N LYS A 542 12.85 -37.88 12.21
CA LYS A 542 13.56 -38.92 11.44
C LYS A 542 13.22 -38.87 9.96
N GLY A 543 14.26 -39.00 9.13
CA GLY A 543 14.11 -39.03 7.68
C GLY A 543 13.79 -37.65 7.03
N PHE A 544 13.64 -36.56 7.81
CA PHE A 544 13.41 -35.24 7.30
C PHE A 544 14.71 -34.45 7.14
N SER A 545 15.27 -34.41 5.92
CA SER A 545 16.57 -33.82 5.61
C SER A 545 16.52 -33.07 4.27
N ASN A 546 17.32 -32.01 4.10
CA ASN A 546 17.36 -31.18 2.91
C ASN A 546 18.07 -31.79 1.69
N ASN A 547 18.49 -33.03 1.74
CA ASN A 547 19.27 -33.72 0.70
C ASN A 547 18.44 -34.57 -0.28
N LYS A 548 17.12 -34.44 -0.24
CA LYS A 548 16.19 -35.15 -1.12
C LYS A 548 15.47 -34.18 -2.05
N LYS A 549 15.27 -34.59 -3.30
CA LYS A 549 14.50 -33.82 -4.29
C LYS A 549 13.07 -33.52 -3.80
N ILE A 550 12.44 -34.50 -3.16
CA ILE A 550 11.16 -34.34 -2.47
C ILE A 550 11.37 -34.80 -1.03
N ASN A 551 11.39 -33.87 -0.11
CA ASN A 551 11.56 -34.13 1.30
C ASN A 551 10.23 -33.86 2.00
N ARG A 552 9.46 -34.93 2.23
CA ARG A 552 8.08 -34.89 2.78
C ARG A 552 8.08 -35.53 4.15
N ILE A 553 7.31 -34.94 5.06
CA ILE A 553 7.02 -35.48 6.39
C ILE A 553 5.54 -35.31 6.70
N ARG A 554 4.94 -36.31 7.32
CA ARG A 554 3.61 -36.24 7.90
C ARG A 554 3.69 -36.05 9.40
N VAL A 555 3.09 -34.97 9.90
CA VAL A 555 2.95 -34.72 11.33
C VAL A 555 1.54 -35.12 11.76
N THR A 556 1.42 -35.82 12.89
CA THR A 556 0.13 -36.21 13.46
C THR A 556 0.10 -35.92 14.96
N ILE A 557 -0.93 -35.24 15.41
CA ILE A 557 -1.22 -34.96 16.82
C ILE A 557 -2.46 -35.74 17.18
N LYS A 558 -2.40 -36.59 18.21
CA LYS A 558 -3.56 -37.30 18.75
C LYS A 558 -3.89 -36.80 20.15
N LYS A 559 -5.14 -36.47 20.36
CA LYS A 559 -5.71 -36.18 21.67
C LYS A 559 -6.75 -37.24 22.01
N LYS A 560 -6.54 -37.96 23.12
CA LYS A 560 -7.50 -38.94 23.64
C LYS A 560 -7.59 -38.85 25.17
N GLY A 561 -8.74 -38.40 25.67
CA GLY A 561 -8.88 -38.04 27.07
C GLY A 561 -7.86 -36.98 27.51
N GLU A 562 -7.04 -37.29 28.49
CA GLU A 562 -5.94 -36.41 28.95
C GLU A 562 -4.64 -36.56 28.15
N ALA A 563 -4.53 -37.61 27.32
CA ALA A 563 -3.29 -37.90 26.60
C ALA A 563 -3.14 -37.04 25.35
N ILE A 564 -1.91 -36.59 25.10
CA ILE A 564 -1.45 -35.92 23.87
C ILE A 564 -0.25 -36.68 23.35
N GLN A 565 -0.31 -37.04 22.08
CA GLN A 565 0.77 -37.75 21.38
C GLN A 565 1.14 -37.02 20.08
N LEU A 566 2.42 -36.89 19.82
CA LEU A 566 2.97 -36.36 18.56
C LEU A 566 3.67 -37.49 17.79
N PHE A 567 3.37 -37.60 16.52
CA PHE A 567 3.99 -38.56 15.60
C PHE A 567 4.57 -37.82 14.38
N THR A 568 5.70 -38.28 13.88
CA THR A 568 6.28 -37.91 12.59
C THR A 568 6.46 -39.17 11.75
N ASP A 569 5.81 -39.21 10.55
CA ASP A 569 5.73 -40.42 9.68
C ASP A 569 5.35 -41.69 10.43
N GLY A 570 4.40 -41.57 11.35
CA GLY A 570 3.92 -42.70 12.16
C GLY A 570 4.82 -43.08 13.35
N ASN A 571 6.04 -42.53 13.43
CA ASN A 571 6.91 -42.72 14.59
C ASN A 571 6.53 -41.78 15.73
N MET A 572 6.33 -42.33 16.92
CA MET A 572 5.99 -41.55 18.09
C MET A 572 7.18 -40.70 18.53
N ALA A 573 7.04 -39.37 18.46
CA ALA A 573 8.06 -38.40 18.85
C ALA A 573 7.88 -37.92 20.28
N ILE A 574 6.64 -37.71 20.73
CA ILE A 574 6.30 -37.26 22.09
C ILE A 574 5.06 -37.99 22.56
N ASP A 575 5.10 -38.41 23.84
CA ASP A 575 3.95 -38.95 24.57
C ASP A 575 3.80 -38.23 25.91
N TYR A 576 2.62 -37.68 26.12
CA TYR A 576 2.17 -37.09 27.36
C TYR A 576 0.88 -37.77 27.83
N PRO A 577 0.94 -38.84 28.64
CA PRO A 577 -0.27 -39.55 29.12
C PRO A 577 -1.23 -38.64 29.88
N LYS A 578 -0.70 -37.63 30.56
CA LYS A 578 -1.45 -36.56 31.26
C LYS A 578 -1.04 -35.18 30.68
N GLY A 579 -1.35 -34.99 29.42
CA GLY A 579 -0.91 -33.80 28.66
C GLY A 579 -1.78 -32.58 28.87
N MET A 580 -3.12 -32.76 29.00
CA MET A 580 -4.05 -31.65 29.12
C MET A 580 -5.36 -32.10 29.78
N PRO A 581 -6.22 -31.18 30.30
CA PRO A 581 -7.55 -31.54 30.79
C PRO A 581 -8.39 -32.25 29.72
N ALA A 582 -9.06 -33.34 30.10
CA ALA A 582 -9.86 -34.16 29.18
C ALA A 582 -11.00 -33.37 28.51
N ASP A 583 -11.60 -32.45 29.24
CA ASP A 583 -12.72 -31.60 28.81
C ASP A 583 -12.30 -30.32 28.07
N MET A 584 -10.99 -30.06 27.98
CA MET A 584 -10.51 -28.87 27.27
C MET A 584 -10.68 -29.03 25.77
N LEU A 585 -11.30 -28.02 25.14
CA LEU A 585 -11.57 -27.98 23.71
C LEU A 585 -10.71 -26.89 23.07
N PHE A 586 -10.07 -27.22 21.95
CA PHE A 586 -9.39 -26.24 21.10
C PHE A 586 -10.37 -25.59 20.12
N ASN A 587 -10.06 -24.36 19.70
CA ASN A 587 -10.89 -23.59 18.78
C ASN A 587 -10.10 -22.87 17.69
N ALA A 588 -8.77 -23.00 17.65
CA ALA A 588 -7.91 -22.35 16.67
C ALA A 588 -6.74 -23.24 16.24
N ILE A 589 -6.41 -23.18 14.95
CA ILE A 589 -5.16 -23.70 14.38
C ILE A 589 -4.52 -22.64 13.48
N SER A 590 -3.19 -22.59 13.44
CA SER A 590 -2.46 -21.76 12.51
C SER A 590 -1.13 -22.38 12.14
N PHE A 591 -0.65 -22.05 10.92
CA PHE A 591 0.67 -22.38 10.43
C PHE A 591 1.41 -21.09 10.14
N SER A 592 2.70 -21.01 10.46
CA SER A 592 3.50 -19.83 10.14
C SER A 592 4.96 -20.18 9.91
N MET A 593 5.62 -19.32 9.16
CA MET A 593 7.06 -19.31 9.02
C MET A 593 7.52 -17.86 9.17
N SER A 594 8.53 -17.63 9.99
CA SER A 594 9.16 -16.32 10.09
C SER A 594 9.80 -15.93 8.76
N ASN A 595 9.95 -14.62 8.52
CA ASN A 595 10.54 -14.09 7.30
C ASN A 595 11.94 -14.65 7.04
N SER A 596 12.24 -14.88 5.76
CA SER A 596 13.48 -15.49 5.28
C SER A 596 13.83 -14.87 3.92
N ASP A 597 15.11 -14.60 3.71
CA ASP A 597 15.61 -13.91 2.51
C ASP A 597 15.96 -14.86 1.35
N GLY A 598 16.10 -16.17 1.61
CA GLY A 598 16.51 -17.17 0.62
C GLY A 598 15.36 -17.72 -0.21
N GLU A 599 15.55 -17.91 -1.52
CA GLU A 599 14.53 -18.49 -2.41
C GLU A 599 14.20 -19.95 -2.09
N THR A 600 15.14 -20.71 -1.53
CA THR A 600 14.96 -22.10 -1.11
C THR A 600 14.31 -22.22 0.28
N GLU A 601 14.20 -21.14 1.03
CA GLU A 601 13.69 -21.08 2.40
C GLU A 601 12.17 -21.01 2.43
N LYS A 602 11.51 -22.06 2.01
CA LYS A 602 10.05 -22.16 1.96
C LYS A 602 9.57 -23.56 2.35
N TYR A 603 8.44 -23.61 3.01
CA TYR A 603 7.71 -24.84 3.30
C TYR A 603 6.48 -24.93 2.40
N TYR A 604 6.12 -26.14 2.05
CA TYR A 604 4.89 -26.44 1.35
C TYR A 604 4.00 -27.30 2.25
N LEU A 605 2.77 -26.88 2.47
CA LEU A 605 1.80 -27.48 3.38
C LEU A 605 0.62 -28.03 2.59
N SER A 606 0.17 -29.27 2.90
CA SER A 606 -1.04 -29.87 2.33
C SER A 606 -1.62 -30.97 3.22
N ASN A 607 -2.72 -31.58 2.77
CA ASN A 607 -3.38 -32.73 3.40
C ASN A 607 -3.67 -32.55 4.89
N ILE A 608 -4.14 -31.35 5.24
CA ILE A 608 -4.52 -31.03 6.62
C ILE A 608 -5.84 -31.74 6.92
N LYS A 609 -5.82 -32.65 7.86
CA LYS A 609 -6.99 -33.48 8.22
C LYS A 609 -7.21 -33.51 9.73
N ILE A 610 -8.44 -33.29 10.16
CA ILE A 610 -8.88 -33.49 11.54
C ILE A 610 -9.99 -34.55 11.53
N THR A 611 -9.82 -35.60 12.30
CA THR A 611 -10.83 -36.65 12.51
C THR A 611 -11.32 -36.64 13.95
N ASN A 612 -12.60 -36.99 14.14
CA ASN A 612 -13.18 -37.28 15.44
C ASN A 612 -12.86 -38.75 15.77
N ASP A 613 -12.11 -38.99 16.85
CA ASP A 613 -11.62 -40.32 17.26
C ASP A 613 -12.49 -40.94 18.35
#